data_630a79500ddf7f9e9f515b23887dc7ab
#
_entry.id   630a79500ddf7f9e9f515b23887dc7ab
#
_cell.length_a   1.000
_cell.length_b   1.000
_cell.length_c   1.000
_cell.angle_alpha   90.00
_cell.angle_beta   90.00
_cell.angle_gamma   90.00
#
_symmetry.space_group_name_H-M   'P 1'
#
loop_
_entity.id
_entity.type
_entity.pdbx_description
1 polymer ?
#
loop_
_entity_poly.entity_id
_entity_poly.type
_entity_poly.pdbx_seq_one_letter_code
_entity_poly.pdbx_strand_id
1 'polypeptide(L)'
;MLYLITDTHLGHQNMLKSCGRPARFTNLILDSCRKMVRSNDTLIHLGDVAWNEEELMRFMKLPGHKVLVRGNHDKKSTPYYMEAGFDLVVDSMTMTLQGIRMLFSHAPQYGHTADINIHGHQHDLHYEDVFHRYWPLALEHMGYRPLPLNDKTVGVLQSWVKRGYNPSKKELYALHQGYLGTASTRDYIGNTKANMPKPLCIWAADGTEHLVGNDDVACFHYHTGCIFLAMQRNIFEQKLGRQIYTTVQLPWEDERFAQHYRITEQQVETVRSESSPFASDMVLCWFRVAPI
;
A
#
# COMPACT_ATOMS: atom_id res chain seq x y z
N MET A 1 -18.86 -14.31 -6.16
CA MET A 1 -18.31 -12.94 -6.11
C MET A 1 -16.91 -12.98 -5.52
N LEU A 2 -16.01 -12.11 -5.97
CA LEU A 2 -14.70 -11.91 -5.33
C LEU A 2 -14.74 -10.69 -4.42
N TYR A 3 -14.15 -10.81 -3.26
CA TYR A 3 -13.97 -9.73 -2.30
C TYR A 3 -12.51 -9.60 -1.93
N LEU A 4 -12.05 -8.37 -1.74
CA LEU A 4 -10.72 -8.05 -1.20
C LEU A 4 -10.83 -7.49 0.21
N ILE A 5 -9.92 -7.89 1.08
CA ILE A 5 -9.72 -7.30 2.40
C ILE A 5 -8.24 -7.35 2.73
N THR A 6 -7.76 -6.47 3.58
CA THR A 6 -6.35 -6.41 3.97
C THR A 6 -6.20 -5.94 5.40
N ASP A 7 -5.05 -6.20 6.02
CA ASP A 7 -4.61 -5.57 7.28
C ASP A 7 -5.69 -5.61 8.37
N THR A 8 -6.39 -6.72 8.48
CA THR A 8 -7.45 -6.83 9.49
C THR A 8 -6.92 -6.77 10.90
N HIS A 9 -5.69 -7.28 11.14
CA HIS A 9 -5.00 -7.25 12.44
C HIS A 9 -5.94 -7.58 13.60
N LEU A 10 -6.80 -8.59 13.42
CA LEU A 10 -7.82 -8.93 14.40
C LEU A 10 -7.17 -9.17 15.77
N GLY A 11 -7.71 -8.52 16.80
CA GLY A 11 -7.21 -8.60 18.17
C GLY A 11 -5.95 -7.77 18.48
N HIS A 12 -5.38 -7.05 17.52
CA HIS A 12 -4.16 -6.25 17.71
C HIS A 12 -4.49 -4.90 18.35
N GLN A 13 -4.39 -4.80 19.66
CA GLN A 13 -4.79 -3.60 20.42
C GLN A 13 -4.04 -2.33 20.03
N ASN A 14 -2.79 -2.44 19.56
CA ASN A 14 -2.03 -1.26 19.14
C ASN A 14 -2.64 -0.52 17.96
N MET A 15 -3.49 -1.18 17.15
CA MET A 15 -4.20 -0.56 16.03
C MET A 15 -5.12 0.59 16.46
N LEU A 16 -5.56 0.60 17.72
CA LEU A 16 -6.32 1.70 18.29
C LEU A 16 -5.52 3.01 18.34
N LYS A 17 -4.22 2.90 18.60
CA LYS A 17 -3.32 4.05 18.73
C LYS A 17 -2.62 4.38 17.41
N SER A 18 -2.08 3.36 16.74
CA SER A 18 -1.26 3.56 15.53
C SER A 18 -2.08 3.95 14.30
N CYS A 19 -3.31 3.44 14.18
CA CYS A 19 -4.16 3.66 13.01
C CYS A 19 -5.51 4.30 13.36
N GLY A 20 -5.70 4.72 14.62
CA GLY A 20 -6.94 5.38 15.04
C GLY A 20 -8.20 4.50 14.95
N ARG A 21 -8.04 3.16 14.98
CA ARG A 21 -9.18 2.24 14.87
C ARG A 21 -10.13 2.35 16.06
N PRO A 22 -11.44 2.18 15.86
CA PRO A 22 -12.39 2.14 16.98
C PRO A 22 -12.16 0.90 17.86
N ALA A 23 -12.45 1.00 19.16
CA ALA A 23 -12.20 -0.08 20.13
C ALA A 23 -12.82 -1.44 19.74
N ARG A 24 -13.89 -1.43 18.92
CA ARG A 24 -14.58 -2.64 18.45
C ARG A 24 -14.25 -3.02 17.00
N PHE A 25 -13.12 -2.54 16.45
CA PHE A 25 -12.79 -2.74 15.05
C PHE A 25 -12.79 -4.23 14.62
N THR A 26 -12.28 -5.13 15.44
CA THR A 26 -12.31 -6.58 15.18
C THR A 26 -13.74 -7.07 14.90
N ASN A 27 -14.69 -6.70 15.75
CA ASN A 27 -16.09 -7.10 15.54
C ASN A 27 -16.70 -6.41 14.34
N LEU A 28 -16.38 -5.12 14.09
CA LEU A 28 -16.85 -4.40 12.91
C LEU A 28 -16.42 -5.09 11.61
N ILE A 29 -15.16 -5.53 11.53
CA ILE A 29 -14.61 -6.24 10.39
C ILE A 29 -15.33 -7.58 10.21
N LEU A 30 -15.38 -8.41 11.26
CA LEU A 30 -16.00 -9.74 11.21
C LEU A 30 -17.49 -9.67 10.85
N ASP A 31 -18.22 -8.71 11.42
CA ASP A 31 -19.65 -8.53 11.14
C ASP A 31 -19.89 -8.01 9.71
N SER A 32 -19.02 -7.13 9.23
CA SER A 32 -19.08 -6.65 7.84
C SER A 32 -18.84 -7.79 6.86
N CYS A 33 -17.81 -8.60 7.07
CA CYS A 33 -17.54 -9.78 6.24
C CYS A 33 -18.71 -10.77 6.28
N ARG A 34 -19.26 -11.07 7.46
CA ARG A 34 -20.39 -11.99 7.61
C ARG A 34 -21.65 -11.52 6.87
N LYS A 35 -21.87 -10.20 6.81
CA LYS A 35 -23.02 -9.61 6.11
C LYS A 35 -22.85 -9.61 4.58
N MET A 36 -21.61 -9.47 4.10
CA MET A 36 -21.37 -9.25 2.67
C MET A 36 -20.95 -10.52 1.92
N VAL A 37 -20.14 -11.38 2.54
CA VAL A 37 -19.59 -12.59 1.92
C VAL A 37 -20.53 -13.75 2.13
N ARG A 38 -20.82 -14.50 1.07
CA ARG A 38 -21.65 -15.71 1.09
C ARG A 38 -20.78 -16.96 0.94
N SER A 39 -21.36 -18.14 1.18
CA SER A 39 -20.64 -19.42 1.11
C SER A 39 -19.95 -19.71 -0.22
N ASN A 40 -20.53 -19.24 -1.33
CA ASN A 40 -19.99 -19.44 -2.69
C ASN A 40 -19.10 -18.27 -3.16
N ASP A 41 -18.83 -17.28 -2.31
CA ASP A 41 -17.95 -16.18 -2.63
C ASP A 41 -16.51 -16.51 -2.25
N THR A 42 -15.56 -15.77 -2.78
CA THR A 42 -14.15 -15.86 -2.41
C THR A 42 -13.70 -14.55 -1.77
N LEU A 43 -13.15 -14.65 -0.58
CA LEU A 43 -12.52 -13.55 0.16
C LEU A 43 -11.01 -13.68 0.04
N ILE A 44 -10.39 -12.77 -0.70
CA ILE A 44 -8.94 -12.67 -0.84
C ILE A 44 -8.45 -11.70 0.23
N HIS A 45 -7.68 -12.19 1.18
CA HIS A 45 -7.03 -11.38 2.20
C HIS A 45 -5.61 -11.03 1.78
N LEU A 46 -5.30 -9.73 1.71
CA LEU A 46 -3.99 -9.24 1.28
C LEU A 46 -2.98 -9.12 2.44
N GLY A 47 -3.12 -9.99 3.45
CA GLY A 47 -2.14 -10.14 4.51
C GLY A 47 -2.47 -9.41 5.81
N ASP A 48 -1.73 -9.80 6.86
CA ASP A 48 -1.87 -9.30 8.23
C ASP A 48 -3.27 -9.57 8.83
N VAL A 49 -3.63 -10.88 8.87
CA VAL A 49 -4.98 -11.32 9.22
C VAL A 49 -5.29 -11.13 10.70
N ALA A 50 -4.50 -11.71 11.59
CA ALA A 50 -4.81 -11.74 13.01
C ALA A 50 -3.56 -11.73 13.88
N TRP A 51 -3.69 -11.12 15.06
CA TRP A 51 -2.58 -11.03 16.03
C TRP A 51 -2.39 -12.33 16.84
N ASN A 52 -3.44 -13.12 16.99
CA ASN A 52 -3.42 -14.37 17.72
C ASN A 52 -4.30 -15.42 17.05
N GLU A 53 -4.15 -16.66 17.50
CA GLU A 53 -4.82 -17.83 16.94
C GLU A 53 -6.35 -17.79 17.15
N GLU A 54 -6.80 -17.31 18.31
CA GLU A 54 -8.24 -17.19 18.62
C GLU A 54 -8.94 -16.31 17.57
N GLU A 55 -8.36 -15.17 17.27
CA GLU A 55 -8.92 -14.23 16.29
C GLU A 55 -8.79 -14.76 14.85
N LEU A 56 -7.71 -15.48 14.55
CA LEU A 56 -7.59 -16.20 13.27
C LEU A 56 -8.73 -17.20 13.11
N MET A 57 -9.01 -18.01 14.13
CA MET A 57 -10.11 -18.98 14.10
C MET A 57 -11.48 -18.34 14.03
N ARG A 58 -11.66 -17.14 14.57
CA ARG A 58 -12.88 -16.34 14.39
C ARG A 58 -13.05 -15.89 12.93
N PHE A 59 -11.95 -15.47 12.30
CA PHE A 59 -11.94 -15.14 10.88
C PHE A 59 -12.27 -16.36 10.00
N MET A 60 -11.69 -17.50 10.31
CA MET A 60 -11.93 -18.74 9.55
C MET A 60 -13.38 -19.23 9.61
N LYS A 61 -14.16 -18.86 10.65
CA LYS A 61 -15.60 -19.13 10.74
C LYS A 61 -16.48 -18.25 9.83
N LEU A 62 -15.90 -17.27 9.14
CA LEU A 62 -16.63 -16.48 8.15
C LEU A 62 -17.00 -17.36 6.96
N PRO A 63 -18.13 -17.07 6.27
CA PRO A 63 -18.49 -17.80 5.07
C PRO A 63 -17.55 -17.55 3.91
N GLY A 64 -17.61 -18.38 2.89
CA GLY A 64 -16.87 -18.25 1.63
C GLY A 64 -15.49 -18.88 1.63
N HIS A 65 -14.97 -19.09 0.43
CA HIS A 65 -13.60 -19.53 0.20
C HIS A 65 -12.61 -18.44 0.61
N LYS A 66 -11.43 -18.82 1.12
CA LYS A 66 -10.46 -17.90 1.66
C LYS A 66 -9.09 -18.08 1.02
N VAL A 67 -8.61 -16.99 0.43
CA VAL A 67 -7.26 -16.91 -0.14
C VAL A 67 -6.43 -15.96 0.72
N LEU A 68 -5.24 -16.36 1.12
CA LEU A 68 -4.28 -15.52 1.83
C LEU A 68 -3.11 -15.15 0.92
N VAL A 69 -2.95 -13.87 0.68
CA VAL A 69 -1.68 -13.28 0.25
C VAL A 69 -0.95 -12.84 1.51
N ARG A 70 0.13 -13.52 1.89
CA ARG A 70 0.76 -13.34 3.21
C ARG A 70 1.29 -11.93 3.42
N GLY A 71 1.00 -11.39 4.60
CA GLY A 71 1.59 -10.16 5.11
C GLY A 71 2.84 -10.41 5.96
N ASN A 72 3.47 -9.32 6.37
CA ASN A 72 4.68 -9.39 7.19
C ASN A 72 4.41 -9.83 8.65
N HIS A 73 3.17 -9.75 9.11
CA HIS A 73 2.75 -10.30 10.42
C HIS A 73 2.22 -11.72 10.33
N ASP A 74 1.97 -12.26 9.14
CA ASP A 74 1.54 -13.65 8.93
C ASP A 74 2.76 -14.60 8.94
N LYS A 75 3.40 -14.74 10.11
CA LYS A 75 4.72 -15.40 10.29
C LYS A 75 4.68 -16.91 10.37
N LYS A 76 3.48 -17.51 10.39
CA LYS A 76 3.35 -18.98 10.45
C LYS A 76 3.61 -19.60 9.07
N SER A 77 3.87 -20.89 9.04
CA SER A 77 4.11 -21.61 7.79
C SER A 77 2.86 -21.71 6.90
N THR A 78 3.05 -21.93 5.61
CA THR A 78 1.95 -22.19 4.67
C THR A 78 1.06 -23.36 5.13
N PRO A 79 1.58 -24.52 5.56
CA PRO A 79 0.75 -25.59 6.11
C PRO A 79 -0.12 -25.16 7.29
N TYR A 80 0.40 -24.35 8.19
CA TYR A 80 -0.38 -23.84 9.33
C TYR A 80 -1.64 -23.08 8.88
N TYR A 81 -1.51 -22.16 7.90
CA TYR A 81 -2.67 -21.41 7.41
C TYR A 81 -3.62 -22.28 6.59
N MET A 82 -3.09 -23.24 5.82
CA MET A 82 -3.92 -24.21 5.10
C MET A 82 -4.72 -25.09 6.08
N GLU A 83 -4.11 -25.57 7.14
CA GLU A 83 -4.76 -26.36 8.20
C GLU A 83 -5.78 -25.50 8.98
N ALA A 84 -5.52 -24.20 9.17
CA ALA A 84 -6.48 -23.28 9.75
C ALA A 84 -7.73 -23.09 8.88
N GLY A 85 -7.65 -23.41 7.57
CA GLY A 85 -8.79 -23.41 6.64
C GLY A 85 -8.71 -22.45 5.47
N PHE A 86 -7.55 -21.85 5.16
CA PHE A 86 -7.37 -21.15 3.89
C PHE A 86 -7.29 -22.13 2.74
N ASP A 87 -8.00 -21.86 1.65
CA ASP A 87 -7.98 -22.68 0.43
C ASP A 87 -6.69 -22.50 -0.38
N LEU A 88 -6.05 -21.33 -0.26
CA LEU A 88 -4.79 -20.99 -0.92
C LEU A 88 -4.00 -19.99 -0.07
N VAL A 89 -2.69 -20.19 0.01
CA VAL A 89 -1.75 -19.30 0.69
C VAL A 89 -0.56 -19.03 -0.22
N VAL A 90 -0.34 -17.76 -0.56
CA VAL A 90 0.72 -17.32 -1.49
C VAL A 90 1.38 -16.04 -0.98
N ASP A 91 2.53 -15.68 -1.51
CA ASP A 91 3.19 -14.39 -1.21
C ASP A 91 2.70 -13.26 -2.13
N SER A 92 2.28 -13.61 -3.33
CA SER A 92 1.58 -12.72 -4.26
C SER A 92 0.85 -13.55 -5.31
N MET A 93 -0.14 -12.96 -5.99
CA MET A 93 -0.84 -13.62 -7.08
C MET A 93 -1.26 -12.61 -8.14
N THR A 94 -1.30 -13.07 -9.39
CA THR A 94 -1.81 -12.27 -10.52
C THR A 94 -3.11 -12.88 -11.03
N MET A 95 -4.09 -12.03 -11.27
CA MET A 95 -5.38 -12.42 -11.86
C MET A 95 -5.74 -11.46 -12.98
N THR A 96 -6.27 -11.99 -14.08
CA THR A 96 -6.88 -11.15 -15.13
C THR A 96 -8.39 -11.19 -14.99
N LEU A 97 -8.99 -10.03 -14.82
CA LEU A 97 -10.43 -9.88 -14.70
C LEU A 97 -10.91 -8.79 -15.67
N GLN A 98 -11.83 -9.14 -16.58
CA GLN A 98 -12.35 -8.25 -17.61
C GLN A 98 -11.27 -7.49 -18.40
N GLY A 99 -10.18 -8.17 -18.73
CA GLY A 99 -9.06 -7.63 -19.51
C GLY A 99 -8.06 -6.78 -18.73
N ILE A 100 -8.21 -6.64 -17.39
CA ILE A 100 -7.21 -6.01 -16.55
C ILE A 100 -6.42 -7.10 -15.81
N ARG A 101 -5.11 -7.04 -15.91
CA ARG A 101 -4.18 -7.88 -15.18
C ARG A 101 -3.84 -7.21 -13.84
N MET A 102 -4.38 -7.77 -12.76
CA MET A 102 -4.20 -7.27 -11.40
C MET A 102 -3.16 -8.12 -10.68
N LEU A 103 -2.21 -7.48 -10.02
CA LEU A 103 -1.31 -8.11 -9.06
C LEU A 103 -1.85 -7.86 -7.65
N PHE A 104 -2.01 -8.92 -6.88
CA PHE A 104 -2.37 -8.86 -5.46
C PHE A 104 -1.14 -9.18 -4.62
N SER A 105 -0.79 -8.29 -3.70
CA SER A 105 0.32 -8.45 -2.77
C SER A 105 0.00 -7.79 -1.45
N HIS A 106 0.69 -8.13 -0.38
CA HIS A 106 0.53 -7.40 0.88
C HIS A 106 1.15 -6.01 0.79
N ALA A 107 2.43 -5.92 0.46
CA ALA A 107 3.11 -4.66 0.21
C ALA A 107 3.19 -4.36 -1.30
N PRO A 108 3.34 -3.07 -1.70
CA PRO A 108 3.50 -2.73 -3.10
C PRO A 108 4.71 -3.42 -3.72
N GLN A 109 4.53 -4.05 -4.88
CA GLN A 109 5.61 -4.70 -5.63
C GLN A 109 6.03 -3.85 -6.81
N TYR A 110 7.17 -3.19 -6.67
CA TYR A 110 7.70 -2.28 -7.68
C TYR A 110 8.28 -3.03 -8.86
N GLY A 111 8.17 -2.42 -10.06
CA GLY A 111 8.62 -3.05 -11.30
C GLY A 111 7.74 -4.21 -11.79
N HIS A 112 6.52 -4.36 -11.27
CA HIS A 112 5.59 -5.38 -11.75
C HIS A 112 5.13 -5.11 -13.19
N THR A 113 4.78 -6.18 -13.92
CA THR A 113 4.27 -6.12 -15.29
C THR A 113 2.74 -6.15 -15.37
N ALA A 114 2.04 -6.24 -14.24
CA ALA A 114 0.59 -6.17 -14.20
C ALA A 114 0.10 -4.76 -14.52
N ASP A 115 -1.18 -4.64 -14.92
CA ASP A 115 -1.76 -3.34 -15.18
C ASP A 115 -1.93 -2.54 -13.90
N ILE A 116 -2.23 -3.18 -12.80
CA ILE A 116 -2.36 -2.56 -11.48
C ILE A 116 -1.93 -3.53 -10.37
N ASN A 117 -1.24 -3.03 -9.37
CA ASN A 117 -0.97 -3.73 -8.12
C ASN A 117 -1.95 -3.24 -7.05
N ILE A 118 -2.78 -4.15 -6.54
CA ILE A 118 -3.68 -3.91 -5.42
C ILE A 118 -3.01 -4.50 -4.19
N HIS A 119 -2.80 -3.69 -3.16
CA HIS A 119 -2.04 -4.08 -1.99
C HIS A 119 -2.58 -3.47 -0.70
N GLY A 120 -2.13 -3.95 0.44
CA GLY A 120 -2.39 -3.42 1.78
C GLY A 120 -1.18 -2.75 2.40
N HIS A 121 -0.92 -3.09 3.66
CA HIS A 121 0.27 -2.77 4.45
C HIS A 121 0.40 -1.31 4.92
N GLN A 122 0.02 -0.34 4.13
CA GLN A 122 0.31 1.07 4.43
C GLN A 122 -0.69 1.72 5.39
N HIS A 123 -1.86 1.13 5.60
CA HIS A 123 -2.97 1.65 6.44
C HIS A 123 -3.39 3.09 6.10
N ASP A 124 -2.94 3.61 4.96
CA ASP A 124 -3.14 4.98 4.52
C ASP A 124 -3.29 5.05 3.01
N LEU A 125 -4.06 6.03 2.53
CA LEU A 125 -4.31 6.27 1.11
C LEU A 125 -3.42 7.36 0.50
N HIS A 126 -2.47 7.90 1.24
CA HIS A 126 -1.68 9.06 0.79
C HIS A 126 -0.73 8.77 -0.37
N TYR A 127 -0.44 7.50 -0.65
CA TYR A 127 0.47 7.10 -1.73
C TYR A 127 -0.16 7.02 -3.10
N GLU A 128 -1.47 6.99 -3.17
CA GLU A 128 -2.22 6.76 -4.41
C GLU A 128 -2.08 7.87 -5.42
N ASP A 129 -1.94 9.09 -4.94
CA ASP A 129 -1.76 10.26 -5.80
C ASP A 129 -0.42 10.28 -6.53
N VAL A 130 0.52 9.44 -6.09
CA VAL A 130 1.93 9.54 -6.46
C VAL A 130 2.39 8.35 -7.32
N PHE A 131 1.78 7.17 -7.14
CA PHE A 131 2.22 5.96 -7.82
C PHE A 131 1.18 5.42 -8.78
N HIS A 132 1.41 5.63 -10.06
CA HIS A 132 0.68 4.95 -11.11
C HIS A 132 0.79 3.43 -10.94
N ARG A 133 -0.28 2.69 -11.21
CA ARG A 133 -0.38 1.24 -11.14
C ARG A 133 -0.41 0.64 -9.73
N TYR A 134 -0.55 1.45 -8.68
CA TYR A 134 -0.67 0.95 -7.32
C TYR A 134 -1.98 1.40 -6.71
N TRP A 135 -2.68 0.47 -6.11
CA TRP A 135 -3.90 0.77 -5.36
C TRP A 135 -3.79 0.19 -3.96
N PRO A 136 -3.37 0.98 -2.98
CA PRO A 136 -3.39 0.58 -1.58
C PRO A 136 -4.84 0.48 -1.09
N LEU A 137 -5.16 -0.65 -0.47
CA LEU A 137 -6.38 -0.82 0.28
C LEU A 137 -6.09 -0.55 1.75
N ALA A 138 -6.85 0.35 2.37
CA ALA A 138 -6.75 0.61 3.79
C ALA A 138 -8.15 0.48 4.42
N LEU A 139 -8.28 -0.43 5.38
CA LEU A 139 -9.57 -0.69 6.04
C LEU A 139 -10.11 0.53 6.77
N GLU A 140 -9.24 1.39 7.24
CA GLU A 140 -9.53 2.66 7.87
C GLU A 140 -10.40 3.55 6.97
N HIS A 141 -10.16 3.49 5.67
CA HIS A 141 -10.88 4.26 4.65
C HIS A 141 -12.01 3.46 3.97
N MET A 142 -12.08 2.16 4.23
CA MET A 142 -13.11 1.28 3.67
C MET A 142 -14.25 0.97 4.65
N GLY A 143 -14.33 1.68 5.77
CA GLY A 143 -15.35 1.46 6.81
C GLY A 143 -15.32 0.03 7.34
N TYR A 144 -14.13 -0.58 7.40
CA TYR A 144 -13.92 -1.94 7.91
C TYR A 144 -14.72 -3.02 7.17
N ARG A 145 -14.87 -2.87 5.85
CA ARG A 145 -15.65 -3.76 4.98
C ARG A 145 -14.77 -4.37 3.89
N PRO A 146 -15.06 -5.61 3.47
CA PRO A 146 -14.44 -6.16 2.28
C PRO A 146 -14.92 -5.44 1.02
N LEU A 147 -14.01 -5.22 0.06
CA LEU A 147 -14.28 -4.58 -1.22
C LEU A 147 -14.75 -5.63 -2.24
N PRO A 148 -15.95 -5.51 -2.82
CA PRO A 148 -16.35 -6.41 -3.89
C PRO A 148 -15.65 -6.05 -5.20
N LEU A 149 -15.05 -7.03 -5.86
CA LEU A 149 -14.53 -6.93 -7.23
C LEU A 149 -15.69 -7.24 -8.22
N ASN A 150 -16.68 -6.36 -8.27
CA ASN A 150 -17.78 -6.44 -9.20
C ASN A 150 -17.53 -5.59 -10.45
N ASP A 151 -18.45 -5.65 -11.41
CA ASP A 151 -18.35 -4.92 -12.68
C ASP A 151 -18.14 -3.42 -12.50
N LYS A 152 -18.73 -2.82 -11.47
CA LYS A 152 -18.54 -1.41 -11.15
C LYS A 152 -17.12 -1.11 -10.71
N THR A 153 -16.57 -1.89 -9.78
CA THR A 153 -15.18 -1.74 -9.31
C THR A 153 -14.21 -1.97 -10.46
N VAL A 154 -14.38 -3.05 -11.21
CA VAL A 154 -13.53 -3.38 -12.35
C VAL A 154 -13.63 -2.32 -13.44
N GLY A 155 -14.81 -1.80 -13.73
CA GLY A 155 -15.01 -0.70 -14.69
C GLY A 155 -14.29 0.59 -14.32
N VAL A 156 -14.24 0.91 -13.02
CA VAL A 156 -13.42 2.05 -12.52
C VAL A 156 -11.94 1.77 -12.75
N LEU A 157 -11.45 0.58 -12.40
CA LEU A 157 -10.05 0.19 -12.63
C LEU A 157 -9.70 0.22 -14.12
N GLN A 158 -10.59 -0.25 -15.00
CA GLN A 158 -10.40 -0.15 -16.45
C GLN A 158 -10.26 1.29 -16.94
N SER A 159 -11.07 2.18 -16.39
CA SER A 159 -10.99 3.60 -16.70
C SER A 159 -9.65 4.20 -16.28
N TRP A 160 -9.13 3.83 -15.10
CA TRP A 160 -7.82 4.28 -14.64
C TRP A 160 -6.71 3.75 -15.53
N VAL A 161 -6.70 2.45 -15.82
CA VAL A 161 -5.72 1.81 -16.72
C VAL A 161 -5.67 2.50 -18.08
N LYS A 162 -6.83 2.77 -18.70
CA LYS A 162 -6.92 3.41 -20.03
C LYS A 162 -6.39 4.86 -20.04
N ARG A 163 -6.53 5.59 -18.94
CA ARG A 163 -6.07 6.98 -18.83
C ARG A 163 -4.61 7.11 -18.47
N GLY A 164 -3.88 5.98 -18.31
CA GLY A 164 -2.48 6.00 -17.86
C GLY A 164 -2.32 6.36 -16.40
N TYR A 165 -3.34 6.03 -15.60
CA TYR A 165 -3.33 6.11 -14.14
C TYR A 165 -3.18 7.49 -13.51
N ASN A 166 -4.25 8.07 -13.11
CA ASN A 166 -4.38 8.94 -11.96
C ASN A 166 -5.86 9.04 -11.64
N PRO A 167 -6.39 8.15 -10.77
CA PRO A 167 -7.68 8.45 -10.20
C PRO A 167 -7.53 9.76 -9.45
N SER A 168 -8.41 10.71 -9.75
CA SER A 168 -8.51 11.90 -8.91
C SER A 168 -8.88 11.45 -7.49
N LYS A 169 -8.48 12.21 -6.47
CA LYS A 169 -8.96 11.98 -5.09
C LYS A 169 -10.48 11.84 -5.04
N LYS A 170 -11.19 12.58 -5.88
CA LYS A 170 -12.64 12.50 -6.01
C LYS A 170 -13.10 11.14 -6.52
N GLU A 171 -12.40 10.52 -7.45
CA GLU A 171 -12.75 9.18 -7.98
C GLU A 171 -12.43 8.08 -6.99
N LEU A 172 -11.26 8.14 -6.32
CA LEU A 172 -10.93 7.24 -5.22
C LEU A 172 -11.96 7.36 -4.11
N TYR A 173 -12.24 8.58 -3.69
CA TYR A 173 -13.26 8.87 -2.69
C TYR A 173 -14.63 8.38 -3.12
N ALA A 174 -15.06 8.59 -4.37
CA ALA A 174 -16.33 8.09 -4.89
C ALA A 174 -16.37 6.57 -4.96
N LEU A 175 -15.26 5.91 -5.31
CA LEU A 175 -15.15 4.46 -5.27
C LEU A 175 -15.32 3.95 -3.84
N HIS A 176 -14.61 4.52 -2.90
CA HIS A 176 -14.72 4.16 -1.48
C HIS A 176 -16.10 4.52 -0.91
N GLN A 177 -16.64 5.70 -1.20
CA GLN A 177 -17.98 6.14 -0.77
C GLN A 177 -19.11 5.28 -1.36
N GLY A 178 -18.98 4.86 -2.60
CA GLY A 178 -19.96 3.96 -3.23
C GLY A 178 -20.12 2.64 -2.46
N TYR A 179 -19.15 2.30 -1.62
CA TYR A 179 -19.15 1.12 -0.75
C TYR A 179 -19.29 1.45 0.74
N LEU A 180 -19.03 2.67 1.18
CA LEU A 180 -18.76 2.98 2.58
C LEU A 180 -19.78 3.89 3.25
N GLY A 181 -20.54 4.69 2.54
CA GLY A 181 -21.46 5.65 3.14
C GLY A 181 -20.84 6.35 4.37
N THR A 182 -20.30 7.55 4.21
CA THR A 182 -19.95 8.49 5.29
C THR A 182 -18.59 8.36 6.03
N ALA A 183 -17.47 8.24 5.32
CA ALA A 183 -16.21 8.70 5.89
C ALA A 183 -16.00 10.17 5.49
N SER A 184 -15.58 11.04 6.42
CA SER A 184 -15.45 12.46 6.12
C SER A 184 -14.17 12.76 5.34
N THR A 185 -14.24 13.71 4.40
CA THR A 185 -13.11 14.21 3.62
C THR A 185 -11.95 14.79 4.44
N ARG A 186 -12.15 15.03 5.73
CA ARG A 186 -11.12 15.54 6.64
C ARG A 186 -10.04 14.52 6.97
N ASP A 187 -10.35 13.24 6.90
CA ASP A 187 -9.41 12.16 7.23
C ASP A 187 -8.40 11.92 6.10
N TYR A 188 -8.67 12.45 4.89
CA TYR A 188 -7.82 12.34 3.70
C TYR A 188 -6.69 13.37 3.63
N ILE A 189 -6.70 14.40 4.45
CA ILE A 189 -5.69 15.47 4.47
C ILE A 189 -4.84 15.36 5.74
N GLY A 190 -4.49 14.14 6.12
CA GLY A 190 -3.49 13.92 7.14
C GLY A 190 -2.12 14.38 6.67
N ASN A 191 -1.43 15.14 7.49
CA ASN A 191 -0.07 15.64 7.27
C ASN A 191 0.90 14.49 6.96
N THR A 192 1.12 14.19 5.70
CA THR A 192 2.24 13.36 5.23
C THR A 192 3.50 14.20 5.05
N LYS A 193 3.80 15.07 5.99
CA LYS A 193 5.17 15.56 6.06
C LYS A 193 6.05 14.35 6.37
N ALA A 194 7.00 14.11 5.47
CA ALA A 194 8.06 13.15 5.73
C ALA A 194 8.63 13.44 7.12
N ASN A 195 8.53 12.47 8.02
CA ASN A 195 9.07 12.62 9.37
C ASN A 195 10.44 11.93 9.43
N MET A 196 11.41 12.54 8.75
CA MET A 196 12.79 12.09 8.77
C MET A 196 13.50 12.80 9.94
N PRO A 197 14.00 12.08 10.95
CA PRO A 197 14.74 12.69 12.07
C PRO A 197 16.06 13.34 11.63
N LYS A 198 16.62 12.87 10.49
CA LYS A 198 17.80 13.45 9.83
C LYS A 198 17.56 13.53 8.32
N PRO A 199 18.31 14.33 7.56
CA PRO A 199 18.28 14.26 6.10
C PRO A 199 18.65 12.87 5.60
N LEU A 200 18.01 12.42 4.53
CA LEU A 200 18.42 11.27 3.77
C LEU A 200 19.67 11.62 2.97
N CYS A 201 20.74 10.82 3.11
CA CYS A 201 21.97 10.99 2.34
C CYS A 201 21.97 10.00 1.17
N ILE A 202 22.15 10.50 -0.05
CA ILE A 202 22.20 9.68 -1.28
C ILE A 202 23.48 10.02 -2.01
N TRP A 203 24.26 9.02 -2.41
CA TRP A 203 25.49 9.20 -3.18
C TRP A 203 25.29 8.81 -4.63
N ALA A 204 25.69 9.70 -5.53
CA ALA A 204 25.76 9.44 -6.95
C ALA A 204 26.96 8.57 -7.34
N ALA A 205 26.97 8.06 -8.56
CA ALA A 205 28.04 7.20 -9.04
C ALA A 205 29.41 7.90 -9.14
N ASP A 206 29.41 9.22 -9.23
CA ASP A 206 30.64 10.05 -9.21
C ASP A 206 31.15 10.37 -7.78
N GLY A 207 30.44 9.85 -6.76
CA GLY A 207 30.77 10.09 -5.36
C GLY A 207 30.15 11.35 -4.76
N THR A 208 29.39 12.14 -5.53
CA THR A 208 28.70 13.33 -5.03
C THR A 208 27.63 12.93 -4.02
N GLU A 209 27.64 13.60 -2.86
CA GLU A 209 26.66 13.43 -1.81
C GLU A 209 25.48 14.41 -1.98
N HIS A 210 24.29 13.88 -1.86
CA HIS A 210 23.03 14.63 -1.92
C HIS A 210 22.26 14.47 -0.62
N LEU A 211 21.90 15.60 0.01
CA LEU A 211 21.12 15.64 1.23
C LEU A 211 19.67 16.06 0.91
N VAL A 212 18.74 15.21 1.31
CA VAL A 212 17.30 15.40 1.13
C VAL A 212 16.63 15.48 2.49
N GLY A 213 16.13 16.63 2.86
CA GLY A 213 15.45 16.88 4.14
C GLY A 213 13.91 16.83 4.01
N ASN A 214 13.24 17.01 5.14
CA ASN A 214 11.77 17.02 5.21
C ASN A 214 11.13 18.10 4.33
N ASP A 215 11.79 19.26 4.19
CA ASP A 215 11.26 20.38 3.40
C ASP A 215 11.47 20.20 1.89
N ASP A 216 12.33 19.26 1.49
CA ASP A 216 12.62 18.95 0.10
C ASP A 216 11.63 17.94 -0.51
N VAL A 217 10.89 17.21 0.33
CA VAL A 217 10.02 16.12 -0.12
C VAL A 217 8.56 16.37 0.28
N ALA A 218 7.66 16.06 -0.62
CA ALA A 218 6.25 15.98 -0.32
C ALA A 218 5.89 14.64 0.35
N CYS A 219 6.66 13.60 0.03
CA CYS A 219 6.51 12.28 0.61
C CYS A 219 7.87 11.57 0.66
N PHE A 220 8.14 10.89 1.78
CA PHE A 220 9.24 9.95 1.94
C PHE A 220 8.70 8.66 2.53
N HIS A 221 9.10 7.54 1.98
CA HIS A 221 8.76 6.24 2.51
C HIS A 221 9.90 5.24 2.33
N TYR A 222 10.16 4.45 3.37
CA TYR A 222 11.04 3.31 3.32
C TYR A 222 10.29 2.06 3.74
N HIS A 223 10.32 1.05 2.89
CA HIS A 223 9.70 -0.23 3.20
C HIS A 223 10.45 -1.38 2.52
N THR A 224 10.82 -2.37 3.30
CA THR A 224 11.34 -3.69 2.85
C THR A 224 12.33 -3.59 1.69
N GLY A 225 13.38 -2.77 1.85
CA GLY A 225 14.41 -2.62 0.82
C GLY A 225 14.02 -1.70 -0.35
N CYS A 226 13.00 -0.87 -0.19
CA CYS A 226 12.61 0.14 -1.17
C CYS A 226 12.47 1.52 -0.52
N ILE A 227 12.96 2.54 -1.21
CA ILE A 227 12.87 3.95 -0.82
C ILE A 227 12.04 4.68 -1.87
N PHE A 228 11.15 5.53 -1.41
CA PHE A 228 10.36 6.43 -2.24
C PHE A 228 10.53 7.86 -1.82
N LEU A 229 10.67 8.72 -2.80
CA LEU A 229 10.66 10.15 -2.64
C LEU A 229 9.68 10.76 -3.66
N ALA A 230 8.81 11.66 -3.20
CA ALA A 230 8.05 12.54 -4.06
C ALA A 230 8.53 13.97 -3.82
N MET A 231 8.97 14.65 -4.84
CA MET A 231 9.54 15.98 -4.78
C MET A 231 8.92 16.88 -5.85
N GLN A 232 8.83 18.18 -5.59
CA GLN A 232 8.57 19.12 -6.66
C GLN A 232 9.73 19.08 -7.66
N ARG A 233 9.45 19.25 -8.97
CA ARG A 233 10.47 19.15 -10.03
C ARG A 233 11.66 20.06 -9.80
N ASN A 234 11.40 21.33 -9.49
CA ASN A 234 12.46 22.30 -9.24
C ASN A 234 13.36 21.88 -8.08
N ILE A 235 12.80 21.32 -7.02
CA ILE A 235 13.55 20.80 -5.87
C ILE A 235 14.32 19.54 -6.26
N PHE A 236 13.69 18.63 -7.01
CA PHE A 236 14.37 17.44 -7.50
C PHE A 236 15.59 17.79 -8.37
N GLU A 237 15.44 18.73 -9.33
CA GLU A 237 16.53 19.15 -10.22
C GLU A 237 17.66 19.83 -9.43
N GLN A 238 17.32 20.58 -8.37
CA GLN A 238 18.31 21.22 -7.51
C GLN A 238 19.04 20.25 -6.58
N LYS A 239 18.31 19.29 -5.99
CA LYS A 239 18.80 18.42 -4.93
C LYS A 239 19.38 17.09 -5.44
N LEU A 240 18.75 16.49 -6.41
CA LEU A 240 19.11 15.18 -6.93
C LEU A 240 19.48 15.23 -8.42
N GLY A 241 18.54 15.60 -9.28
CA GLY A 241 18.70 15.51 -10.73
C GLY A 241 18.57 14.09 -11.27
N ARG A 242 18.72 13.95 -12.58
CA ARG A 242 18.62 12.65 -13.27
C ARG A 242 20.02 12.07 -13.46
N GLN A 243 20.49 11.32 -12.47
CA GLN A 243 21.78 10.65 -12.49
C GLN A 243 21.68 9.25 -11.87
N ILE A 244 22.76 8.50 -11.92
CA ILE A 244 22.83 7.17 -11.29
C ILE A 244 23.28 7.33 -9.84
N TYR A 245 22.50 6.78 -8.93
CA TYR A 245 22.79 6.72 -7.52
C TYR A 245 23.24 5.31 -7.14
N THR A 246 24.21 5.21 -6.24
CA THR A 246 24.82 3.93 -5.87
C THR A 246 24.57 3.53 -4.44
N THR A 247 24.48 4.49 -3.55
CA THR A 247 24.39 4.25 -2.10
C THR A 247 23.45 5.24 -1.44
N VAL A 248 22.81 4.80 -0.37
CA VAL A 248 21.94 5.65 0.45
C VAL A 248 22.12 5.32 1.92
N GLN A 249 22.11 6.34 2.76
CA GLN A 249 22.00 6.23 4.21
C GLN A 249 20.60 6.68 4.64
N LEU A 250 19.88 5.78 5.34
CA LEU A 250 18.54 6.08 5.84
C LEU A 250 18.59 7.12 6.96
N PRO A 251 17.50 7.92 7.14
CA PRO A 251 17.47 9.03 8.08
C PRO A 251 17.31 8.61 9.55
N TRP A 252 17.46 7.33 9.88
CA TRP A 252 17.31 6.81 11.25
C TRP A 252 18.64 6.34 11.84
N GLU A 253 18.80 6.50 13.15
CA GLU A 253 19.91 5.97 13.93
C GLU A 253 19.54 4.65 14.65
N ASP A 254 18.65 3.88 14.11
CA ASP A 254 18.19 2.64 14.74
C ASP A 254 19.12 1.49 14.33
N GLU A 255 19.69 0.80 15.31
CA GLU A 255 20.58 -0.36 15.11
C GLU A 255 19.94 -1.51 14.33
N ARG A 256 18.60 -1.51 14.22
CA ARG A 256 17.85 -2.47 13.41
C ARG A 256 17.97 -2.22 11.90
N PHE A 257 18.48 -1.06 11.50
CA PHE A 257 18.69 -0.68 10.10
C PHE A 257 20.18 -0.66 9.80
N ALA A 258 20.58 -1.15 8.64
CA ALA A 258 21.94 -0.96 8.17
C ALA A 258 22.23 0.55 8.05
N GLN A 259 23.46 0.96 8.36
CA GLN A 259 23.82 2.37 8.24
C GLN A 259 23.81 2.83 6.78
N HIS A 260 24.26 1.95 5.87
CA HIS A 260 24.30 2.21 4.44
C HIS A 260 23.67 1.07 3.65
N TYR A 261 23.04 1.43 2.56
CA TYR A 261 22.42 0.52 1.61
C TYR A 261 22.96 0.77 0.22
N ARG A 262 23.20 -0.30 -0.51
CA ARG A 262 23.49 -0.22 -1.94
C ARG A 262 22.19 -0.05 -2.70
N ILE A 263 22.14 0.89 -3.64
CA ILE A 263 21.02 1.03 -4.59
C ILE A 263 21.24 0.01 -5.72
N THR A 264 20.32 -0.94 -5.84
CA THR A 264 20.38 -2.02 -6.84
C THR A 264 19.55 -1.70 -8.08
N GLU A 265 18.50 -0.91 -7.93
CA GLU A 265 17.65 -0.43 -9.02
C GLU A 265 17.17 0.98 -8.68
N GLN A 266 16.99 1.79 -9.69
CA GLN A 266 16.39 3.13 -9.55
C GLN A 266 15.43 3.44 -10.68
N GLN A 267 14.38 4.19 -10.36
CA GLN A 267 13.44 4.73 -11.32
C GLN A 267 13.11 6.17 -10.94
N VAL A 268 13.07 7.04 -11.94
CA VAL A 268 12.70 8.46 -11.78
C VAL A 268 11.63 8.79 -12.80
N GLU A 269 10.45 9.11 -12.32
CA GLU A 269 9.29 9.45 -13.15
C GLU A 269 8.88 10.91 -12.91
N THR A 270 8.51 11.60 -13.98
CA THR A 270 7.89 12.91 -13.88
C THR A 270 6.39 12.77 -14.05
N VAL A 271 5.65 13.21 -13.07
CA VAL A 271 4.18 13.17 -13.09
C VAL A 271 3.66 14.58 -13.35
N ARG A 272 2.93 14.72 -14.45
CA ARG A 272 2.12 15.92 -14.72
C ARG A 272 0.68 15.53 -14.49
N SER A 273 0.07 16.08 -13.46
CA SER A 273 -1.34 15.84 -13.18
C SER A 273 -2.05 17.18 -13.02
N GLU A 274 -2.96 17.47 -13.95
CA GLU A 274 -3.88 18.59 -13.83
C GLU A 274 -4.90 18.37 -12.70
N SER A 275 -5.03 17.13 -12.23
CA SER A 275 -6.00 16.70 -11.22
C SER A 275 -5.37 16.34 -9.86
N SER A 276 -4.04 16.40 -9.72
CA SER A 276 -3.38 16.16 -8.45
C SER A 276 -3.58 17.35 -7.50
N PRO A 277 -3.83 17.12 -6.20
CA PRO A 277 -3.81 18.18 -5.20
C PRO A 277 -2.40 18.80 -5.04
N PHE A 278 -1.36 18.10 -5.50
CA PHE A 278 -0.04 18.65 -5.75
C PHE A 278 -0.08 19.33 -7.14
N ALA A 279 -0.61 20.56 -7.19
CA ALA A 279 -0.86 21.32 -8.45
C ALA A 279 0.40 21.66 -9.27
N SER A 280 1.51 20.97 -9.04
CA SER A 280 2.80 21.24 -9.66
C SER A 280 3.44 19.95 -10.16
N ASP A 281 4.27 20.08 -11.15
CA ASP A 281 5.17 19.05 -11.67
C ASP A 281 5.88 18.29 -10.53
N MET A 282 5.47 17.07 -10.25
CA MET A 282 6.11 16.20 -9.27
C MET A 282 7.06 15.23 -9.94
N VAL A 283 8.15 14.94 -9.28
CA VAL A 283 9.09 13.89 -9.63
C VAL A 283 9.04 12.81 -8.56
N LEU A 284 8.91 11.58 -9.00
CA LEU A 284 8.92 10.39 -8.17
C LEU A 284 10.25 9.68 -8.35
N CYS A 285 10.94 9.48 -7.25
CA CYS A 285 12.16 8.70 -7.21
C CYS A 285 11.91 7.41 -6.45
N TRP A 286 12.28 6.32 -7.06
CA TRP A 286 12.20 5.01 -6.45
C TRP A 286 13.58 4.35 -6.49
N PHE A 287 13.97 3.77 -5.35
CA PHE A 287 15.24 3.05 -5.20
C PHE A 287 14.99 1.70 -4.53
N ARG A 288 15.39 0.62 -5.19
CA ARG A 288 15.55 -0.66 -4.52
C ARG A 288 16.91 -0.69 -3.85
N VAL A 289 16.95 -1.08 -2.58
CA VAL A 289 18.18 -1.06 -1.78
C VAL A 289 18.42 -2.39 -1.09
N ALA A 290 19.71 -2.73 -0.93
CA ALA A 290 20.17 -3.88 -0.18
C ALA A 290 21.24 -3.42 0.84
N PRO A 291 21.29 -4.00 2.04
CA PRO A 291 22.34 -3.71 3.00
C PRO A 291 23.75 -3.89 2.39
N ILE A 292 24.69 -3.05 2.80
CA ILE A 292 26.12 -3.18 2.42
C ILE A 292 26.82 -4.03 3.46
#